data_d3a84375610c29ec40648aea675b16c2
#
_entry.id   d3a84375610c29ec40648aea675b16c2
#
_cell.length_a   1.000
_cell.length_b   1.000
_cell.length_c   1.000
_cell.angle_alpha   90.00
_cell.angle_beta   90.00
_cell.angle_gamma   90.00
#
_symmetry.space_group_name_H-M   'P 1'
#
loop_
_entity.id
_entity.type
_entity.pdbx_description
1 polymer ?
#
loop_
_entity_poly.entity_id
_entity_poly.type
_entity_poly.pdbx_seq_one_letter_code
_entity_poly.pdbx_strand_id
1 'polypeptide(L)'
;MGEKMNYKNIEEKCITIFKKYIKKGKINHAYLIETNIDDRISLAKVLVSTILEIEDVKQEIDDLYFNDDLKIIKTNQSNIKKEEIINLKESFKTKSIYNDNRIYIIEEAEKLTSSSSNTLLKFLEEPNQNIVAILITSNKNKVINTIVSRCQIIRILLKENNQIEIDDNHNNLFEFLLMFEEKKEKSIAYFYKYFKKESLDRNIVQKLLNDILFVYDDVLHYKMGISLDYYEKYQDYIKKISEKNDIKMIKRKINTVVDAIDNIKYNQNVRLIIDKLIIDMSGVDLNV
;
A
#
# COMPACT_ATOMS: atom_id res chain seq x y z
N MET A 1 16.88 -24.73 4.32
CA MET A 1 16.43 -24.82 2.91
C MET A 1 15.16 -24.00 2.86
N GLY A 2 15.27 -22.71 2.50
CA GLY A 2 14.13 -21.81 2.45
C GLY A 2 13.18 -22.22 1.33
N GLU A 3 11.92 -22.42 1.68
CA GLU A 3 10.85 -22.68 0.71
C GLU A 3 10.81 -21.51 -0.27
N LYS A 4 10.96 -21.83 -1.56
CA LYS A 4 10.72 -20.86 -2.63
C LYS A 4 9.28 -20.37 -2.48
N MET A 5 9.12 -19.13 -2.05
CA MET A 5 7.84 -18.42 -2.08
C MET A 5 7.18 -18.69 -3.42
N ASN A 6 5.92 -19.07 -3.42
CA ASN A 6 5.18 -19.39 -4.64
C ASN A 6 4.89 -18.08 -5.39
N TYR A 7 5.86 -17.60 -6.17
CA TYR A 7 5.82 -16.34 -6.92
C TYR A 7 4.54 -16.20 -7.77
N LYS A 8 4.04 -17.32 -8.32
CA LYS A 8 2.82 -17.32 -9.12
C LYS A 8 1.58 -16.86 -8.35
N ASN A 9 1.47 -17.22 -7.08
CA ASN A 9 0.36 -16.80 -6.21
C ASN A 9 0.46 -15.30 -5.85
N ILE A 10 1.69 -14.77 -5.77
CA ILE A 10 1.97 -13.36 -5.53
C ILE A 10 1.59 -12.52 -6.75
N GLU A 11 1.99 -12.96 -7.94
CA GLU A 11 1.66 -12.29 -9.21
C GLU A 11 0.14 -12.20 -9.40
N GLU A 12 -0.60 -13.28 -9.23
CA GLU A 12 -2.06 -13.31 -9.36
C GLU A 12 -2.75 -12.35 -8.38
N LYS A 13 -2.25 -12.24 -7.15
CA LYS A 13 -2.75 -11.29 -6.16
C LYS A 13 -2.46 -9.83 -6.55
N CYS A 14 -1.23 -9.54 -6.94
CA CYS A 14 -0.83 -8.22 -7.40
C CYS A 14 -1.70 -7.76 -8.58
N ILE A 15 -1.89 -8.62 -9.57
CA ILE A 15 -2.75 -8.38 -10.73
C ILE A 15 -4.19 -8.09 -10.29
N THR A 16 -4.73 -8.92 -9.40
CA THR A 16 -6.11 -8.77 -8.91
C THR A 16 -6.31 -7.47 -8.16
N ILE A 17 -5.40 -7.12 -7.26
CA ILE A 17 -5.43 -5.85 -6.52
C ILE A 17 -5.32 -4.69 -7.50
N PHE A 18 -4.35 -4.72 -8.39
CA PHE A 18 -4.09 -3.64 -9.33
C PHE A 18 -5.26 -3.42 -10.30
N LYS A 19 -5.80 -4.48 -10.92
CA LYS A 19 -6.98 -4.41 -11.81
C LYS A 19 -8.21 -3.80 -11.13
N LYS A 20 -8.37 -3.95 -9.82
CA LYS A 20 -9.50 -3.36 -9.09
C LYS A 20 -9.34 -1.88 -8.82
N TYR A 21 -8.11 -1.41 -8.64
CA TYR A 21 -7.84 0.03 -8.50
C TYR A 21 -7.94 0.76 -9.84
N ILE A 22 -7.69 0.06 -10.96
CA ILE A 22 -7.79 0.62 -12.30
C ILE A 22 -9.18 0.27 -12.85
N LYS A 23 -10.06 1.26 -12.90
CA LYS A 23 -11.34 1.11 -13.60
C LYS A 23 -11.06 0.99 -15.10
N LYS A 24 -11.73 0.01 -15.76
CA LYS A 24 -11.65 -0.19 -17.22
C LYS A 24 -11.75 1.14 -17.96
N GLY A 25 -10.72 1.47 -18.75
CA GLY A 25 -10.69 2.68 -19.58
C GLY A 25 -10.26 3.97 -18.89
N LYS A 26 -9.71 3.92 -17.65
CA LYS A 26 -9.17 5.09 -16.95
C LYS A 26 -7.89 4.73 -16.18
N ILE A 27 -6.80 4.59 -16.91
CA ILE A 27 -5.48 4.51 -16.29
C ILE A 27 -5.08 5.93 -15.85
N ASN A 28 -4.67 6.05 -14.58
CA ASN A 28 -4.13 7.30 -14.08
C ASN A 28 -2.69 7.49 -14.57
N HIS A 29 -2.30 8.74 -14.77
CA HIS A 29 -0.95 9.09 -15.21
C HIS A 29 0.15 8.76 -14.18
N ALA A 30 -0.20 8.55 -12.89
CA ALA A 30 0.78 8.23 -11.86
C ALA A 30 0.22 7.35 -10.74
N TYR A 31 0.99 6.33 -10.37
CA TYR A 31 0.73 5.42 -9.26
C TYR A 31 1.88 5.43 -8.27
N LEU A 32 1.56 5.42 -6.97
CA LEU A 32 2.51 5.15 -5.90
C LEU A 32 2.16 3.81 -5.26
N ILE A 33 3.01 2.82 -5.49
CA ILE A 33 2.83 1.46 -4.97
C ILE A 33 3.60 1.32 -3.66
N GLU A 34 2.87 1.20 -2.56
CA GLU A 34 3.47 0.90 -1.26
C GLU A 34 3.50 -0.62 -1.06
N THR A 35 4.69 -1.20 -0.89
CA THR A 35 4.86 -2.65 -0.83
C THR A 35 6.03 -3.07 0.07
N ASN A 36 5.91 -4.28 0.64
CA ASN A 36 6.97 -4.99 1.35
C ASN A 36 7.63 -6.08 0.49
N ILE A 37 7.33 -6.13 -0.81
CA ILE A 37 7.97 -7.07 -1.75
C ILE A 37 9.39 -6.61 -2.01
N ASP A 38 10.38 -7.48 -1.75
CA ASP A 38 11.78 -7.19 -2.00
C ASP A 38 12.13 -7.19 -3.49
N ASP A 39 11.56 -8.14 -4.25
CA ASP A 39 11.73 -8.20 -5.70
C ASP A 39 10.79 -7.21 -6.41
N ARG A 40 11.18 -5.94 -6.36
CA ARG A 40 10.42 -4.85 -6.95
C ARG A 40 10.43 -4.86 -8.47
N ILE A 41 11.46 -5.45 -9.09
CA ILE A 41 11.55 -5.58 -10.55
C ILE A 41 10.46 -6.53 -11.05
N SER A 42 10.32 -7.70 -10.43
CA SER A 42 9.27 -8.65 -10.80
C SER A 42 7.89 -8.06 -10.56
N LEU A 43 7.69 -7.35 -9.45
CA LEU A 43 6.44 -6.60 -9.21
C LEU A 43 6.19 -5.57 -10.31
N ALA A 44 7.20 -4.77 -10.66
CA ALA A 44 7.09 -3.75 -11.70
C ALA A 44 6.68 -4.36 -13.05
N LYS A 45 7.27 -5.49 -13.44
CA LYS A 45 6.91 -6.21 -14.67
C LYS A 45 5.45 -6.66 -14.65
N VAL A 46 4.97 -7.22 -13.54
CA VAL A 46 3.58 -7.63 -13.36
C VAL A 46 2.62 -6.43 -13.51
N LEU A 47 2.97 -5.28 -12.93
CA LEU A 47 2.15 -4.07 -13.02
C LEU A 47 2.09 -3.54 -14.47
N VAL A 48 3.22 -3.54 -15.17
CA VAL A 48 3.28 -3.13 -16.59
C VAL A 48 2.44 -4.07 -17.45
N SER A 49 2.60 -5.39 -17.33
CA SER A 49 1.78 -6.37 -18.06
C SER A 49 0.29 -6.16 -17.82
N THR A 50 -0.08 -5.85 -16.57
CA THR A 50 -1.48 -5.60 -16.21
C THR A 50 -2.02 -4.31 -16.86
N ILE A 51 -1.21 -3.25 -16.96
CA ILE A 51 -1.59 -2.01 -17.67
C ILE A 51 -1.81 -2.32 -19.15
N LEU A 52 -0.88 -3.02 -19.78
CA LEU A 52 -0.98 -3.39 -21.20
C LEU A 52 -2.22 -4.24 -21.48
N GLU A 53 -2.52 -5.22 -20.60
CA GLU A 53 -3.71 -6.05 -20.73
C GLU A 53 -5.01 -5.25 -20.60
N ILE A 54 -5.06 -4.24 -19.69
CA ILE A 54 -6.25 -3.40 -19.49
C ILE A 54 -6.49 -2.51 -20.71
N GLU A 55 -5.43 -2.04 -21.37
CA GLU A 55 -5.51 -1.18 -22.55
C GLU A 55 -5.62 -1.98 -23.86
N ASP A 56 -5.70 -3.32 -23.79
CA ASP A 56 -5.76 -4.20 -24.97
C ASP A 56 -4.55 -4.02 -25.91
N VAL A 57 -3.40 -3.70 -25.34
CA VAL A 57 -2.14 -3.55 -26.06
C VAL A 57 -1.52 -4.92 -26.30
N LYS A 58 -1.40 -5.33 -27.55
CA LYS A 58 -0.83 -6.64 -27.96
C LYS A 58 0.71 -6.64 -27.96
N GLN A 59 1.33 -6.05 -26.95
CA GLN A 59 2.79 -6.03 -26.86
C GLN A 59 3.26 -6.74 -25.59
N GLU A 60 4.39 -7.44 -25.71
CA GLU A 60 5.10 -8.03 -24.59
C GLU A 60 5.99 -6.97 -23.90
N ILE A 61 6.31 -7.19 -22.64
CA ILE A 61 7.17 -6.26 -21.88
C ILE A 61 8.53 -6.10 -22.52
N ASP A 62 9.07 -7.17 -23.10
CA ASP A 62 10.38 -7.15 -23.74
C ASP A 62 10.38 -6.24 -24.98
N ASP A 63 9.26 -6.13 -25.70
CA ASP A 63 9.11 -5.18 -26.81
C ASP A 63 9.15 -3.74 -26.35
N LEU A 64 8.56 -3.43 -25.18
CA LEU A 64 8.60 -2.08 -24.59
C LEU A 64 10.02 -1.69 -24.17
N TYR A 65 10.79 -2.62 -23.64
CA TYR A 65 12.21 -2.39 -23.32
C TYR A 65 13.01 -2.11 -24.58
N PHE A 66 12.83 -2.91 -25.61
CA PHE A 66 13.55 -2.80 -26.88
C PHE A 66 13.26 -1.47 -27.57
N ASN A 67 12.01 -1.00 -27.50
CA ASN A 67 11.55 0.24 -28.13
C ASN A 67 11.72 1.50 -27.26
N ASP A 68 12.40 1.40 -26.11
CA ASP A 68 12.57 2.52 -25.18
C ASP A 68 11.26 3.09 -24.60
N ASP A 69 10.16 2.36 -24.70
CA ASP A 69 8.86 2.77 -24.19
C ASP A 69 8.66 2.40 -22.70
N LEU A 70 9.55 1.57 -22.17
CA LEU A 70 9.65 1.25 -20.75
C LEU A 70 11.01 1.68 -20.19
N LYS A 71 11.01 2.53 -19.16
CA LYS A 71 12.22 2.94 -18.45
C LYS A 71 12.10 2.59 -16.98
N ILE A 72 13.15 1.98 -16.44
CA ILE A 72 13.23 1.66 -15.00
C ILE A 72 14.41 2.40 -14.40
N ILE A 73 14.14 3.21 -13.38
CA ILE A 73 15.18 3.76 -12.51
C ILE A 73 15.35 2.83 -11.34
N LYS A 74 16.52 2.20 -11.28
CA LYS A 74 17.02 1.40 -10.18
C LYS A 74 18.35 1.97 -9.74
N THR A 75 18.50 2.25 -8.45
CA THR A 75 19.77 2.74 -7.94
C THR A 75 20.32 1.80 -6.87
N ASN A 76 21.62 1.47 -7.01
CA ASN A 76 22.38 0.79 -5.96
C ASN A 76 22.98 1.81 -4.95
N GLN A 77 22.75 3.11 -5.17
CA GLN A 77 23.19 4.19 -4.29
C GLN A 77 22.14 4.49 -3.22
N SER A 78 22.55 5.26 -2.22
CA SER A 78 21.62 5.71 -1.16
C SER A 78 20.55 6.68 -1.65
N ASN A 79 20.76 7.36 -2.79
CA ASN A 79 19.86 8.38 -3.30
C ASN A 79 19.75 8.33 -4.82
N ILE A 80 18.57 8.67 -5.33
CA ILE A 80 18.31 8.93 -6.76
C ILE A 80 18.63 10.41 -7.01
N LYS A 81 19.58 10.67 -7.90
CA LYS A 81 20.06 12.02 -8.21
C LYS A 81 19.16 12.71 -9.22
N LYS A 82 19.27 14.04 -9.24
CA LYS A 82 18.52 14.90 -10.18
C LYS A 82 18.80 14.54 -11.65
N GLU A 83 20.04 14.20 -11.97
CA GLU A 83 20.51 13.86 -13.31
C GLU A 83 19.79 12.62 -13.86
N GLU A 84 19.48 11.62 -13.01
CA GLU A 84 18.76 10.40 -13.40
C GLU A 84 17.33 10.75 -13.85
N ILE A 85 16.65 11.67 -13.13
CA ILE A 85 15.32 12.14 -13.50
C ILE A 85 15.34 13.02 -14.75
N ILE A 86 16.39 13.83 -14.94
CA ILE A 86 16.57 14.61 -16.18
C ILE A 86 16.73 13.66 -17.37
N ASN A 87 17.60 12.66 -17.26
CA ASN A 87 17.84 11.67 -18.32
C ASN A 87 16.57 10.89 -18.64
N LEU A 88 15.81 10.50 -17.60
CA LEU A 88 14.49 9.89 -17.79
C LEU A 88 13.57 10.82 -18.60
N LYS A 89 13.46 12.09 -18.22
CA LYS A 89 12.61 13.06 -18.92
C LYS A 89 13.06 13.26 -20.36
N GLU A 90 14.36 13.36 -20.62
CA GLU A 90 14.92 13.51 -21.98
C GLU A 90 14.58 12.29 -22.86
N SER A 91 14.66 11.07 -22.33
CA SER A 91 14.32 9.86 -23.08
C SER A 91 12.86 9.82 -23.54
N PHE A 92 11.96 10.58 -22.89
CA PHE A 92 10.54 10.68 -23.24
C PHE A 92 10.19 11.88 -24.13
N LYS A 93 11.16 12.70 -24.55
CA LYS A 93 10.92 13.80 -25.51
C LYS A 93 10.70 13.32 -26.92
N THR A 94 11.32 12.21 -27.31
CA THR A 94 11.09 11.58 -28.61
C THR A 94 9.74 10.87 -28.59
N LYS A 95 8.97 10.98 -29.67
CA LYS A 95 7.73 10.22 -29.81
C LYS A 95 8.06 8.73 -29.96
N SER A 96 7.28 7.86 -29.31
CA SER A 96 7.34 6.44 -29.61
C SER A 96 6.98 6.20 -31.08
N ILE A 97 7.71 5.29 -31.70
CA ILE A 97 7.46 4.89 -33.10
C ILE A 97 6.37 3.81 -33.16
N TYR A 98 6.19 3.08 -32.07
CA TYR A 98 5.41 1.85 -32.06
C TYR A 98 4.18 1.89 -31.13
N ASN A 99 4.15 2.80 -30.13
CA ASN A 99 3.08 2.83 -29.13
C ASN A 99 2.69 4.22 -28.69
N ASP A 100 1.40 4.33 -28.38
CA ASP A 100 0.89 5.51 -27.71
C ASP A 100 1.21 5.49 -26.20
N ASN A 101 1.42 4.33 -25.57
CA ASN A 101 1.62 4.20 -24.13
C ASN A 101 3.08 3.97 -23.76
N ARG A 102 3.62 4.83 -22.91
CA ARG A 102 4.99 4.79 -22.40
C ARG A 102 4.97 4.71 -20.88
N ILE A 103 5.82 3.89 -20.29
CA ILE A 103 5.81 3.64 -18.85
C ILE A 103 7.19 3.91 -18.28
N TYR A 104 7.24 4.60 -17.15
CA TYR A 104 8.47 4.62 -16.36
C TYR A 104 8.22 4.16 -14.93
N ILE A 105 9.23 3.52 -14.36
CA ILE A 105 9.22 2.95 -13.02
C ILE A 105 10.36 3.53 -12.22
N ILE A 106 10.07 3.91 -10.98
CA ILE A 106 11.09 4.28 -9.98
C ILE A 106 10.95 3.28 -8.84
N GLU A 107 11.93 2.37 -8.67
CA GLU A 107 11.83 1.24 -7.74
C GLU A 107 11.85 1.61 -6.25
N GLU A 108 12.53 2.69 -5.91
CA GLU A 108 12.70 3.13 -4.51
C GLU A 108 12.46 4.64 -4.43
N ALA A 109 11.18 5.03 -4.54
CA ALA A 109 10.79 6.44 -4.55
C ALA A 109 11.19 7.19 -3.28
N GLU A 110 11.37 6.48 -2.16
CA GLU A 110 11.91 7.03 -0.91
C GLU A 110 13.37 7.47 -0.99
N LYS A 111 14.10 7.04 -2.02
CA LYS A 111 15.49 7.47 -2.28
C LYS A 111 15.61 8.76 -3.11
N LEU A 112 14.48 9.32 -3.56
CA LEU A 112 14.49 10.61 -4.26
C LEU A 112 14.97 11.72 -3.32
N THR A 113 16.00 12.46 -3.77
CA THR A 113 16.43 13.69 -3.07
C THR A 113 15.40 14.81 -3.27
N SER A 114 15.44 15.88 -2.48
CA SER A 114 14.58 17.05 -2.69
C SER A 114 14.74 17.63 -4.10
N SER A 115 15.95 17.62 -4.66
CA SER A 115 16.22 18.13 -6.00
C SER A 115 15.66 17.24 -7.11
N SER A 116 15.85 15.90 -7.01
CA SER A 116 15.27 14.95 -7.95
C SER A 116 13.75 14.92 -7.85
N SER A 117 13.18 14.98 -6.64
CA SER A 117 11.75 15.08 -6.42
C SER A 117 11.12 16.30 -7.09
N ASN A 118 11.73 17.48 -6.93
CA ASN A 118 11.24 18.71 -7.58
C ASN A 118 11.30 18.62 -9.10
N THR A 119 12.29 17.91 -9.65
CA THR A 119 12.39 17.68 -11.10
C THR A 119 11.29 16.71 -11.56
N LEU A 120 11.01 15.66 -10.76
CA LEU A 120 9.96 14.69 -11.04
C LEU A 120 8.57 15.32 -10.93
N LEU A 121 8.33 16.23 -9.97
CA LEU A 121 7.06 16.94 -9.83
C LEU A 121 6.64 17.65 -11.13
N LYS A 122 7.57 18.35 -11.80
CA LYS A 122 7.28 18.98 -13.09
C LYS A 122 6.86 17.98 -14.17
N PHE A 123 7.35 16.74 -14.08
CA PHE A 123 6.99 15.68 -15.01
C PHE A 123 5.63 15.04 -14.67
N LEU A 124 5.27 15.03 -13.38
CA LEU A 124 3.96 14.56 -12.90
C LEU A 124 2.85 15.60 -13.10
N GLU A 125 3.17 16.90 -13.07
CA GLU A 125 2.20 18.00 -13.24
C GLU A 125 1.79 18.22 -14.69
N GLU A 126 2.73 18.01 -15.62
CA GLU A 126 2.51 18.13 -17.05
C GLU A 126 2.66 16.75 -17.71
N PRO A 127 1.75 15.81 -17.44
CA PRO A 127 1.87 14.49 -18.04
C PRO A 127 1.68 14.61 -19.54
N ASN A 128 2.70 14.22 -20.30
CA ASN A 128 2.49 13.99 -21.73
C ASN A 128 1.39 12.94 -21.86
N GLN A 129 0.50 13.13 -22.83
CA GLN A 129 -0.53 12.14 -23.13
C GLN A 129 0.14 10.77 -23.30
N ASN A 130 -0.42 9.75 -22.65
CA ASN A 130 0.02 8.36 -22.74
C ASN A 130 1.33 8.00 -21.99
N ILE A 131 1.77 8.77 -21.01
CA ILE A 131 2.86 8.38 -20.10
C ILE A 131 2.28 7.97 -18.75
N VAL A 132 2.62 6.77 -18.29
CA VAL A 132 2.25 6.24 -16.96
C VAL A 132 3.48 6.16 -16.07
N ALA A 133 3.39 6.80 -14.92
CA ALA A 133 4.40 6.72 -13.86
C ALA A 133 4.05 5.64 -12.86
N ILE A 134 4.99 4.75 -12.52
CA ILE A 134 4.88 3.80 -11.43
C ILE A 134 6.02 4.05 -10.45
N LEU A 135 5.69 4.59 -9.28
CA LEU A 135 6.64 4.79 -8.21
C LEU A 135 6.42 3.68 -7.17
N ILE A 136 7.48 2.98 -6.79
CA ILE A 136 7.42 1.91 -5.80
C ILE A 136 8.16 2.35 -4.55
N THR A 137 7.58 2.13 -3.39
CA THR A 137 8.17 2.49 -2.10
C THR A 137 7.86 1.44 -1.04
N SER A 138 8.77 1.27 -0.08
CA SER A 138 8.52 0.48 1.13
C SER A 138 7.67 1.23 2.16
N ASN A 139 7.65 2.57 2.08
CA ASN A 139 6.91 3.42 3.00
C ASN A 139 6.58 4.77 2.34
N LYS A 140 5.30 5.02 2.08
CA LYS A 140 4.83 6.26 1.47
C LYS A 140 5.21 7.53 2.25
N ASN A 141 5.36 7.43 3.58
CA ASN A 141 5.68 8.57 4.43
C ASN A 141 7.16 9.01 4.30
N LYS A 142 7.99 8.20 3.65
CA LYS A 142 9.36 8.58 3.27
C LYS A 142 9.41 9.29 1.91
N VAL A 143 8.34 9.25 1.15
CA VAL A 143 8.18 9.99 -0.12
C VAL A 143 7.62 11.37 0.18
N ILE A 144 8.13 12.41 -0.47
CA ILE A 144 7.65 13.77 -0.21
C ILE A 144 6.15 13.92 -0.52
N ASN A 145 5.43 14.62 0.34
CA ASN A 145 3.97 14.76 0.27
C ASN A 145 3.47 15.32 -1.07
N THR A 146 4.26 16.16 -1.72
CA THR A 146 3.94 16.74 -3.03
C THR A 146 3.91 15.71 -4.16
N ILE A 147 4.72 14.65 -4.11
CA ILE A 147 4.64 13.49 -5.00
C ILE A 147 3.44 12.62 -4.62
N VAL A 148 3.31 12.31 -3.33
CA VAL A 148 2.21 11.48 -2.82
C VAL A 148 0.84 12.01 -3.23
N SER A 149 0.64 13.33 -3.17
CA SER A 149 -0.63 13.98 -3.53
C SER A 149 -0.98 13.90 -5.03
N ARG A 150 -0.01 13.63 -5.90
CA ARG A 150 -0.19 13.54 -7.36
C ARG A 150 -0.31 12.12 -7.88
N CYS A 151 -0.12 11.14 -6.99
CA CYS A 151 -0.18 9.73 -7.35
C CYS A 151 -1.45 9.06 -6.79
N GLN A 152 -2.01 8.13 -7.54
CA GLN A 152 -2.95 7.18 -6.98
C GLN A 152 -2.17 6.17 -6.12
N ILE A 153 -2.47 6.15 -4.82
CA ILE A 153 -1.81 5.24 -3.88
C ILE A 153 -2.46 3.86 -3.97
N ILE A 154 -1.63 2.83 -4.18
CA ILE A 154 -2.03 1.43 -4.15
C ILE A 154 -1.11 0.70 -3.17
N ARG A 155 -1.69 -0.06 -2.25
CA ARG A 155 -0.94 -0.90 -1.31
C ARG A 155 -0.98 -2.34 -1.76
N ILE A 156 0.20 -2.93 -1.92
CA ILE A 156 0.40 -4.34 -2.23
C ILE A 156 1.33 -4.90 -1.14
N LEU A 157 0.72 -5.34 -0.05
CA LEU A 157 1.45 -5.97 1.05
C LEU A 157 1.32 -7.47 0.93
N LEU A 158 2.46 -8.15 0.85
CA LEU A 158 2.49 -9.61 0.94
C LEU A 158 2.61 -10.03 2.40
N LYS A 159 1.99 -11.16 2.72
CA LYS A 159 2.41 -11.91 3.89
C LYS A 159 3.91 -12.19 3.78
N GLU A 160 4.72 -11.72 4.72
CA GLU A 160 5.86 -12.53 5.11
C GLU A 160 5.29 -13.91 5.47
N ASN A 161 5.95 -14.98 5.01
CA ASN A 161 5.54 -16.39 5.26
C ASN A 161 5.56 -16.80 6.75
N ASN A 162 5.46 -15.85 7.63
CA ASN A 162 4.99 -16.10 8.97
C ASN A 162 3.50 -16.36 8.85
N GLN A 163 3.11 -17.63 8.78
CA GLN A 163 1.79 -18.03 9.26
C GLN A 163 1.61 -17.22 10.56
N ILE A 164 0.64 -16.28 10.55
CA ILE A 164 0.30 -15.61 11.80
C ILE A 164 -0.03 -16.78 12.72
N GLU A 165 0.89 -17.10 13.65
CA GLU A 165 0.61 -18.11 14.66
C GLU A 165 -0.63 -17.59 15.37
N ILE A 166 -1.76 -18.22 15.05
CA ILE A 166 -3.04 -17.89 15.63
C ILE A 166 -2.95 -18.32 17.08
N ASP A 167 -2.78 -17.35 17.94
CA ASP A 167 -2.78 -17.50 19.38
C ASP A 167 -4.11 -16.97 19.98
N ASP A 168 -4.29 -17.16 21.28
CA ASP A 168 -5.48 -16.66 21.99
C ASP A 168 -5.62 -15.13 21.89
N ASN A 169 -4.55 -14.41 21.59
CA ASN A 169 -4.59 -12.96 21.43
C ASN A 169 -5.38 -12.53 20.17
N HIS A 170 -5.39 -13.36 19.13
CA HIS A 170 -6.18 -13.06 17.92
C HIS A 170 -7.68 -13.19 18.20
N ASN A 171 -8.11 -14.14 19.05
CA ASN A 171 -9.52 -14.21 19.48
C ASN A 171 -9.92 -12.93 20.21
N ASN A 172 -9.08 -12.45 21.13
CA ASN A 172 -9.31 -11.21 21.86
C ASN A 172 -9.35 -10.01 20.90
N LEU A 173 -8.48 -9.99 19.89
CA LEU A 173 -8.45 -8.92 18.88
C LEU A 173 -9.75 -8.87 18.08
N PHE A 174 -10.22 -9.99 17.55
CA PHE A 174 -11.44 -10.04 16.76
C PHE A 174 -12.69 -9.70 17.59
N GLU A 175 -12.78 -10.19 18.83
CA GLU A 175 -13.86 -9.82 19.75
C GLU A 175 -13.82 -8.32 20.06
N PHE A 176 -12.64 -7.76 20.31
CA PHE A 176 -12.48 -6.32 20.50
C PHE A 176 -12.93 -5.53 19.27
N LEU A 177 -12.49 -5.91 18.08
CA LEU A 177 -12.83 -5.18 16.86
C LEU A 177 -14.33 -5.24 16.55
N LEU A 178 -14.99 -6.39 16.74
CA LEU A 178 -16.44 -6.47 16.60
C LEU A 178 -17.16 -5.52 17.55
N MET A 179 -16.74 -5.54 18.80
CA MET A 179 -17.35 -4.68 19.80
C MET A 179 -17.03 -3.20 19.55
N PHE A 180 -15.82 -2.88 19.06
CA PHE A 180 -15.46 -1.54 18.62
C PHE A 180 -16.42 -1.03 17.54
N GLU A 181 -16.76 -1.87 16.56
CA GLU A 181 -17.71 -1.49 15.51
C GLU A 181 -19.13 -1.29 16.02
N GLU A 182 -19.48 -1.92 17.17
CA GLU A 182 -20.82 -1.79 17.76
C GLU A 182 -20.95 -0.64 18.75
N LYS A 183 -19.92 -0.39 19.53
CA LYS A 183 -19.99 0.49 20.71
C LYS A 183 -18.83 1.50 20.74
N LYS A 184 -18.64 2.22 19.66
CA LYS A 184 -17.52 3.14 19.42
C LYS A 184 -17.14 4.01 20.63
N GLU A 185 -18.13 4.57 21.35
CA GLU A 185 -17.92 5.48 22.48
C GLU A 185 -17.26 4.84 23.72
N LYS A 186 -17.36 3.50 23.86
CA LYS A 186 -16.81 2.76 25.00
C LYS A 186 -15.56 1.94 24.67
N SER A 187 -15.04 2.11 23.48
CA SER A 187 -14.00 1.24 22.93
C SER A 187 -12.69 1.25 23.70
N ILE A 188 -12.29 2.40 24.27
CA ILE A 188 -11.07 2.49 25.08
C ILE A 188 -11.16 1.59 26.31
N ALA A 189 -12.28 1.65 27.06
CA ALA A 189 -12.47 0.84 28.26
C ALA A 189 -12.47 -0.66 27.93
N TYR A 190 -13.07 -1.02 26.80
CA TYR A 190 -13.08 -2.41 26.33
C TYR A 190 -11.72 -2.86 25.82
N PHE A 191 -10.96 -2.00 25.16
CA PHE A 191 -9.59 -2.32 24.73
C PHE A 191 -8.77 -2.82 25.93
N TYR A 192 -8.77 -2.06 27.03
CA TYR A 192 -8.04 -2.43 28.24
C TYR A 192 -8.66 -3.59 29.05
N LYS A 193 -9.85 -4.05 28.69
CA LYS A 193 -10.42 -5.30 29.19
C LYS A 193 -9.78 -6.52 28.51
N TYR A 194 -9.54 -6.43 27.19
CA TYR A 194 -8.93 -7.51 26.41
C TYR A 194 -7.39 -7.46 26.47
N PHE A 195 -6.80 -6.28 26.52
CA PHE A 195 -5.36 -6.08 26.53
C PHE A 195 -4.93 -5.41 27.84
N LYS A 196 -4.32 -6.19 28.76
CA LYS A 196 -3.90 -5.68 30.08
C LYS A 196 -2.87 -4.56 29.92
N LYS A 197 -3.08 -3.44 30.65
CA LYS A 197 -2.21 -2.25 30.57
C LYS A 197 -0.74 -2.55 30.90
N GLU A 198 -0.48 -3.48 31.80
CA GLU A 198 0.85 -3.84 32.28
C GLU A 198 1.68 -4.60 31.24
N SER A 199 1.03 -5.27 30.28
CA SER A 199 1.67 -6.08 29.24
C SER A 199 1.91 -5.34 27.94
N LEU A 200 1.51 -4.07 27.82
CA LEU A 200 1.63 -3.30 26.60
C LEU A 200 2.98 -2.60 26.51
N ASP A 201 3.99 -3.33 26.10
CA ASP A 201 5.24 -2.74 25.65
C ASP A 201 5.19 -2.32 24.16
N ARG A 202 6.25 -1.66 23.68
CA ARG A 202 6.31 -1.14 22.34
C ARG A 202 6.23 -2.22 21.26
N ASN A 203 6.89 -3.35 21.46
CA ASN A 203 6.93 -4.44 20.48
C ASN A 203 5.57 -5.13 20.39
N ILE A 204 4.93 -5.36 21.54
CA ILE A 204 3.57 -5.94 21.61
C ILE A 204 2.58 -5.03 20.92
N VAL A 205 2.66 -3.71 21.18
CA VAL A 205 1.74 -2.76 20.54
C VAL A 205 2.03 -2.64 19.04
N GLN A 206 3.28 -2.69 18.62
CA GLN A 206 3.59 -2.69 17.19
C GLN A 206 3.03 -3.92 16.48
N LYS A 207 3.15 -5.11 17.09
CA LYS A 207 2.53 -6.35 16.57
C LYS A 207 1.02 -6.18 16.48
N LEU A 208 0.38 -5.71 17.56
CA LEU A 208 -1.07 -5.49 17.59
C LEU A 208 -1.55 -4.50 16.52
N LEU A 209 -0.83 -3.40 16.29
CA LEU A 209 -1.16 -2.45 15.23
C LEU A 209 -1.07 -3.09 13.84
N ASN A 210 -0.06 -3.93 13.60
CA ASN A 210 0.06 -4.67 12.35
C ASN A 210 -1.11 -5.67 12.19
N ASP A 211 -1.48 -6.38 13.26
CA ASP A 211 -2.61 -7.31 13.23
C ASP A 211 -3.93 -6.57 12.93
N ILE A 212 -4.17 -5.40 13.54
CA ILE A 212 -5.33 -4.55 13.22
C ILE A 212 -5.31 -4.12 11.75
N LEU A 213 -4.14 -3.73 11.24
CA LEU A 213 -3.98 -3.35 9.82
C LEU A 213 -4.38 -4.51 8.90
N PHE A 214 -3.87 -5.72 9.16
CA PHE A 214 -4.17 -6.90 8.37
C PHE A 214 -5.64 -7.32 8.45
N VAL A 215 -6.29 -7.16 9.63
CA VAL A 215 -7.73 -7.40 9.75
C VAL A 215 -8.53 -6.45 8.86
N TYR A 216 -8.24 -5.14 8.87
CA TYR A 216 -8.97 -4.20 8.02
C TYR A 216 -8.62 -4.33 6.54
N ASP A 217 -7.45 -4.83 6.21
CA ASP A 217 -7.09 -5.18 4.82
C ASP A 217 -7.93 -6.35 4.33
N ASP A 218 -8.05 -7.42 5.13
CA ASP A 218 -8.95 -8.55 4.86
C ASP A 218 -10.43 -8.12 4.81
N VAL A 219 -10.86 -7.18 5.66
CA VAL A 219 -12.22 -6.60 5.60
C VAL A 219 -12.45 -5.86 4.28
N LEU A 220 -11.44 -5.12 3.80
CA LEU A 220 -11.49 -4.47 2.49
C LEU A 220 -11.56 -5.49 1.36
N HIS A 221 -10.72 -6.52 1.41
CA HIS A 221 -10.72 -7.62 0.45
C HIS A 221 -12.07 -8.31 0.39
N TYR A 222 -12.63 -8.68 1.54
CA TYR A 222 -13.97 -9.28 1.62
C TYR A 222 -15.04 -8.38 0.98
N LYS A 223 -15.04 -7.08 1.32
CA LYS A 223 -15.98 -6.09 0.77
C LYS A 223 -15.87 -5.94 -0.74
N MET A 224 -14.68 -6.16 -1.29
CA MET A 224 -14.39 -6.12 -2.73
C MET A 224 -14.60 -7.47 -3.43
N GLY A 225 -14.99 -8.53 -2.70
CA GLY A 225 -15.17 -9.89 -3.23
C GLY A 225 -13.83 -10.55 -3.61
N ILE A 226 -12.73 -10.22 -2.90
CA ILE A 226 -11.40 -10.84 -3.02
C ILE A 226 -11.23 -11.88 -1.92
N SER A 227 -10.38 -12.89 -2.17
CA SER A 227 -9.96 -13.84 -1.12
C SER A 227 -9.28 -13.11 0.04
N LEU A 228 -9.47 -13.63 1.25
CA LEU A 228 -8.78 -13.14 2.43
C LEU A 228 -7.29 -13.52 2.37
N ASP A 229 -6.44 -12.62 2.85
CA ASP A 229 -4.99 -12.81 2.81
C ASP A 229 -4.41 -13.29 4.13
N TYR A 230 -4.99 -12.86 5.26
CA TYR A 230 -4.37 -13.03 6.57
C TYR A 230 -5.15 -13.93 7.51
N TYR A 231 -6.46 -13.77 7.59
CA TYR A 231 -7.27 -14.36 8.64
C TYR A 231 -8.44 -15.19 8.09
N GLU A 232 -8.16 -16.12 7.19
CA GLU A 232 -9.19 -16.97 6.57
C GLU A 232 -10.02 -17.73 7.63
N LYS A 233 -9.39 -18.19 8.72
CA LYS A 233 -10.09 -18.86 9.84
C LYS A 233 -11.09 -17.96 10.57
N TYR A 234 -10.95 -16.64 10.45
CA TYR A 234 -11.80 -15.64 11.08
C TYR A 234 -12.78 -15.00 10.08
N GLN A 235 -13.07 -15.66 8.97
CA GLN A 235 -13.93 -15.13 7.90
C GLN A 235 -15.29 -14.62 8.42
N ASP A 236 -15.90 -15.29 9.42
CA ASP A 236 -17.18 -14.85 10.00
C ASP A 236 -17.06 -13.50 10.72
N TYR A 237 -15.95 -13.26 11.41
CA TYR A 237 -15.65 -11.97 12.04
C TYR A 237 -15.41 -10.88 10.99
N ILE A 238 -14.59 -11.18 9.98
CA ILE A 238 -14.31 -10.29 8.86
C ILE A 238 -15.61 -9.87 8.16
N LYS A 239 -16.50 -10.81 7.88
CA LYS A 239 -17.82 -10.56 7.31
C LYS A 239 -18.63 -9.58 8.16
N LYS A 240 -18.78 -9.84 9.47
CA LYS A 240 -19.53 -8.99 10.41
C LYS A 240 -18.96 -7.57 10.49
N ILE A 241 -17.63 -7.42 10.50
CA ILE A 241 -16.97 -6.12 10.48
C ILE A 241 -17.23 -5.41 9.14
N SER A 242 -17.18 -6.14 8.02
CA SER A 242 -17.42 -5.59 6.69
C SER A 242 -18.85 -5.06 6.51
N GLU A 243 -19.83 -5.71 7.12
CA GLU A 243 -21.24 -5.29 7.06
C GLU A 243 -21.48 -3.92 7.72
N LYS A 244 -20.67 -3.57 8.72
CA LYS A 244 -20.76 -2.30 9.48
C LYS A 244 -19.97 -1.14 8.86
N ASN A 245 -19.21 -1.38 7.80
CA ASN A 245 -18.33 -0.40 7.19
C ASN A 245 -18.52 -0.32 5.68
N ASP A 246 -18.53 0.88 5.13
CA ASP A 246 -18.35 1.08 3.70
C ASP A 246 -16.84 1.12 3.34
N ILE A 247 -16.53 1.07 2.03
CA ILE A 247 -15.15 1.08 1.54
C ILE A 247 -14.40 2.34 1.97
N LYS A 248 -15.07 3.49 2.05
CA LYS A 248 -14.45 4.76 2.46
C LYS A 248 -14.06 4.73 3.93
N MET A 249 -14.95 4.19 4.78
CA MET A 249 -14.69 4.02 6.21
C MET A 249 -13.54 3.03 6.45
N ILE A 250 -13.52 1.89 5.74
CA ILE A 250 -12.42 0.91 5.85
C ILE A 250 -11.09 1.56 5.48
N LYS A 251 -11.01 2.26 4.34
CA LYS A 251 -9.79 2.96 3.90
C LYS A 251 -9.33 4.02 4.90
N ARG A 252 -10.27 4.77 5.51
CA ARG A 252 -9.94 5.74 6.57
C ARG A 252 -9.31 5.03 7.76
N LYS A 253 -9.89 3.93 8.24
CA LYS A 253 -9.37 3.17 9.39
C LYS A 253 -7.98 2.59 9.08
N ILE A 254 -7.77 2.02 7.90
CA ILE A 254 -6.46 1.56 7.45
C ILE A 254 -5.42 2.70 7.53
N ASN A 255 -5.74 3.89 7.01
CA ASN A 255 -4.83 5.02 7.08
C ASN A 255 -4.52 5.44 8.52
N THR A 256 -5.54 5.48 9.39
CA THR A 256 -5.37 5.80 10.82
C THR A 256 -4.44 4.80 11.52
N VAL A 257 -4.56 3.50 11.23
CA VAL A 257 -3.67 2.47 11.79
C VAL A 257 -2.24 2.64 11.29
N VAL A 258 -2.06 2.93 10.00
CA VAL A 258 -0.72 3.18 9.43
C VAL A 258 -0.06 4.39 10.06
N ASP A 259 -0.80 5.47 10.28
CA ASP A 259 -0.27 6.65 10.97
C ASP A 259 0.13 6.33 12.43
N ALA A 260 -0.61 5.46 13.11
CA ALA A 260 -0.24 4.98 14.44
C ALA A 260 1.04 4.11 14.44
N ILE A 261 1.20 3.22 13.45
CA ILE A 261 2.42 2.42 13.25
C ILE A 261 3.65 3.30 13.02
N ASP A 262 3.50 4.38 12.26
CA ASP A 262 4.61 5.30 12.04
C ASP A 262 4.93 6.10 13.31
N ASN A 263 3.92 6.55 14.05
CA ASN A 263 4.12 7.31 15.28
C ASN A 263 4.79 6.52 16.40
N ILE A 264 4.63 5.19 16.45
CA ILE A 264 5.28 4.34 17.46
C ILE A 264 6.82 4.36 17.33
N LYS A 265 7.37 4.68 16.15
CA LYS A 265 8.80 4.79 15.90
C LYS A 265 9.44 6.00 16.58
N TYR A 266 8.66 7.04 16.91
CA TYR A 266 9.14 8.33 17.41
C TYR A 266 9.07 8.48 18.95
N ASN A 267 9.38 7.46 19.72
CA ASN A 267 9.47 7.51 21.20
C ASN A 267 8.25 8.09 21.93
N GLN A 268 7.07 8.10 21.33
CA GLN A 268 5.84 8.54 21.98
C GLN A 268 5.34 7.52 23.01
N ASN A 269 4.52 7.99 23.94
CA ASN A 269 3.89 7.11 24.92
C ASN A 269 2.93 6.15 24.20
N VAL A 270 3.20 4.86 24.32
CA VAL A 270 2.49 3.77 23.64
C VAL A 270 0.99 3.79 23.93
N ARG A 271 0.60 4.12 25.18
CA ARG A 271 -0.81 4.22 25.58
C ARG A 271 -1.54 5.34 24.88
N LEU A 272 -0.90 6.52 24.74
CA LEU A 272 -1.48 7.64 24.04
C LEU A 272 -1.68 7.34 22.55
N ILE A 273 -0.78 6.55 21.94
CA ILE A 273 -0.93 6.11 20.56
C ILE A 273 -2.18 5.23 20.40
N ILE A 274 -2.40 4.28 21.33
CA ILE A 274 -3.58 3.40 21.30
C ILE A 274 -4.86 4.19 21.54
N ASP A 275 -4.89 5.03 22.56
CA ASP A 275 -6.08 5.82 22.88
C ASP A 275 -6.46 6.74 21.71
N LYS A 276 -5.47 7.41 21.12
CA LYS A 276 -5.64 8.22 19.91
C LYS A 276 -6.14 7.40 18.73
N LEU A 277 -5.53 6.23 18.48
CA LEU A 277 -5.96 5.34 17.41
C LEU A 277 -7.44 4.98 17.53
N ILE A 278 -7.88 4.56 18.72
CA ILE A 278 -9.27 4.15 18.98
C ILE A 278 -10.23 5.32 18.74
N ILE A 279 -9.88 6.53 19.19
CA ILE A 279 -10.67 7.74 18.98
C ILE A 279 -10.76 8.06 17.49
N ASP A 280 -9.62 8.14 16.81
CA ASP A 280 -9.57 8.53 15.39
C ASP A 280 -10.29 7.51 14.49
N MET A 281 -10.18 6.21 14.80
CA MET A 281 -10.91 5.14 14.10
C MET A 281 -12.42 5.22 14.35
N SER A 282 -12.87 5.66 15.53
CA SER A 282 -14.29 5.75 15.88
C SER A 282 -15.04 6.78 15.05
N GLY A 283 -14.33 7.78 14.51
CA GLY A 283 -14.91 8.87 13.75
C GLY A 283 -15.69 9.87 14.61
N VAL A 284 -15.49 9.86 15.92
CA VAL A 284 -16.01 10.88 16.82
C VAL A 284 -15.10 12.10 16.67
N ASP A 285 -15.59 13.15 16.03
CA ASP A 285 -14.90 14.44 16.04
C ASP A 285 -14.94 14.97 17.47
N LEU A 286 -13.79 14.93 18.14
CA LEU A 286 -13.58 15.62 19.41
C LEU A 286 -13.42 17.13 19.13
N ASN A 287 -14.41 17.74 18.49
CA ASN A 287 -14.58 19.19 18.50
C ASN A 287 -15.25 19.54 19.83
N VAL A 288 -14.43 19.76 20.86
CA VAL A 288 -14.78 20.48 22.06
C VAL A 288 -13.84 21.66 22.17
#